data_bf61858cd0a9c6e541104a73da7e241f
#
_entry.id   bf61858cd0a9c6e541104a73da7e241f
#
_cell.length_a   1.000
_cell.length_b   1.000
_cell.length_c   1.000
_cell.angle_alpha   90.00
_cell.angle_beta   90.00
_cell.angle_gamma   90.00
#
_symmetry.space_group_name_H-M   'P 1'
#
loop_
_entity.id
_entity.type
_entity.pdbx_description
1 polymer ?
#
loop_
_entity_poly.entity_id
_entity_poly.type
_entity_poly.pdbx_seq_one_letter_code
_entity_poly.pdbx_strand_id
1 'polypeptide(L)' 'MADAQKVEIGFEGGQVIAVRLGDEELKALRKQVEKGGWHDVRTEDGILALYVGKVAFLRIDSGEHRVGFSLSE' A
#
# COMPACT_ATOMS: atom_id res chain seq x y z
N MET A 1 -19.39 1.31 -0.57
CA MET A 1 -18.49 1.92 -0.77
C MET A 1 -17.33 1.61 -0.12
N ALA A 2 -16.42 1.24 -0.68
CA ALA A 2 -15.24 0.92 -0.10
C ALA A 2 -14.52 2.11 0.32
N ASP A 3 -14.09 2.16 1.49
CA ASP A 3 -13.32 3.25 1.97
C ASP A 3 -11.89 3.02 1.66
N ALA A 4 -11.19 4.06 1.34
CA ALA A 4 -9.77 3.96 1.10
C ALA A 4 -9.07 3.67 2.41
N GLN A 5 -8.07 2.82 2.36
CA GLN A 5 -7.28 2.48 3.51
C GLN A 5 -5.91 3.07 3.36
N LYS A 6 -5.27 3.37 4.45
CA LYS A 6 -3.92 3.86 4.43
C LYS A 6 -2.99 2.68 4.20
N VAL A 7 -2.14 2.79 3.21
CA VAL A 7 -1.20 1.74 2.89
C VAL A 7 0.19 2.36 2.86
N GLU A 8 1.10 1.79 3.62
CA GLU A 8 2.48 2.23 3.59
C GLU A 8 3.25 1.27 2.73
N ILE A 9 4.06 1.80 1.82
CA ILE A 9 4.83 0.99 0.91
C ILE A 9 6.28 1.24 1.23
N GLY A 10 6.96 0.21 1.70
CA GLY A 10 8.37 0.32 2.04
C GLY A 10 9.21 -0.24 0.94
N PHE A 11 10.28 0.47 0.61
CA PHE A 11 11.16 0.08 -0.46
C PHE A 11 12.50 -0.37 0.06
N GLU A 12 13.20 -1.13 -0.74
CA GLU A 12 14.57 -1.48 -0.39
C GLU A 12 15.34 -0.20 -0.25
N GLY A 13 16.14 -0.07 0.71
CA GLY A 13 16.86 1.16 0.97
C GLY A 13 16.24 1.99 2.08
N GLY A 14 15.08 1.60 2.55
CA GLY A 14 14.51 2.26 3.72
C GLY A 14 13.49 3.35 3.45
N GLN A 15 13.19 3.63 2.20
CA GLN A 15 12.24 4.67 1.92
C GLN A 15 10.82 4.14 2.09
N VAL A 16 9.96 4.93 2.66
CA VAL A 16 8.57 4.53 2.89
C VAL A 16 7.67 5.64 2.42
N ILE A 17 6.61 5.29 1.69
CA ILE A 17 5.62 6.28 1.31
C ILE A 17 4.26 5.77 1.75
N ALA A 18 3.32 6.66 1.92
CA ALA A 18 1.98 6.32 2.35
C ALA A 18 0.98 6.80 1.32
N VAL A 19 0.03 5.96 0.97
CA VAL A 19 -1.02 6.32 0.03
C VAL A 19 -2.34 5.77 0.54
N ARG A 20 -3.44 6.25 0.03
CA ARG A 20 -4.75 5.72 0.39
C ARG A 20 -5.30 4.98 -0.81
N LEU A 21 -5.66 3.73 -0.61
CA LEU A 21 -6.13 2.88 -1.68
C LEU A 21 -7.44 2.21 -1.30
N GLY A 22 -8.33 2.09 -2.25
CA GLY A 22 -9.52 1.29 -2.04
C GLY A 22 -9.18 -0.18 -2.20
N ASP A 23 -10.14 -1.05 -1.94
CA ASP A 23 -9.91 -2.48 -1.98
C ASP A 23 -9.44 -2.96 -3.33
N GLU A 24 -10.03 -2.47 -4.40
CA GLU A 24 -9.65 -2.93 -5.71
C GLU A 24 -8.26 -2.48 -6.08
N GLU A 25 -7.93 -1.26 -5.69
CA GLU A 25 -6.62 -0.73 -5.98
C GLU A 25 -5.56 -1.47 -5.21
N LEU A 26 -5.86 -1.81 -3.97
CA LEU A 26 -4.93 -2.55 -3.14
C LEU A 26 -4.70 -3.95 -3.70
N LYS A 27 -5.75 -4.62 -4.17
CA LYS A 27 -5.60 -5.92 -4.76
C LYS A 27 -4.74 -5.85 -6.01
N ALA A 28 -4.94 -4.83 -6.82
CA ALA A 28 -4.16 -4.65 -8.03
C ALA A 28 -2.68 -4.42 -7.70
N LEU A 29 -2.42 -3.62 -6.68
CA LEU A 29 -1.05 -3.36 -6.26
C LEU A 29 -0.39 -4.65 -5.79
N ARG A 30 -1.08 -5.44 -4.98
CA ARG A 30 -0.51 -6.67 -4.46
C ARG A 30 -0.21 -7.66 -5.57
N LYS A 31 -1.06 -7.73 -6.57
CA LYS A 31 -0.77 -8.60 -7.67
C LYS A 31 0.43 -8.12 -8.46
N GLN A 32 0.54 -6.82 -8.64
CA GLN A 32 1.64 -6.27 -9.39
C GLN A 32 2.97 -6.47 -8.66
N VAL A 33 2.95 -6.41 -7.35
CA VAL A 33 4.16 -6.64 -6.57
C VAL A 33 4.69 -8.05 -6.84
N GLU A 34 3.81 -9.00 -7.01
CA GLU A 34 4.24 -10.36 -7.31
C GLU A 34 4.81 -10.47 -8.71
N LYS A 35 4.33 -9.68 -9.65
CA LYS A 35 4.83 -9.74 -10.98
C LYS A 35 6.06 -8.91 -11.20
N GLY A 36 6.20 -7.82 -10.49
CA GLY A 36 7.30 -6.90 -10.67
C GLY A 36 6.96 -5.86 -11.71
N GLY A 37 7.87 -4.97 -11.97
CA GLY A 37 7.71 -3.92 -12.97
C GLY A 37 7.12 -2.65 -12.41
N TRP A 38 6.48 -1.88 -13.27
CA TRP A 38 5.93 -0.59 -12.87
C TRP A 38 4.44 -0.68 -12.64
N HIS A 39 3.96 0.09 -11.70
CA HIS A 39 2.53 0.11 -11.38
C HIS A 39 2.12 1.54 -11.05
N ASP A 40 1.04 2.00 -11.61
CA ASP A 40 0.56 3.34 -11.35
C ASP A 40 -0.51 3.32 -10.29
N VAL A 41 -0.37 4.23 -9.33
CA VAL A 41 -1.35 4.36 -8.26
C VAL A 41 -1.94 5.75 -8.36
N ARG A 42 -3.25 5.88 -8.37
CA ARG A 42 -3.87 7.15 -8.38
C ARG A 42 -3.89 7.72 -7.01
N THR A 43 -3.46 8.95 -6.83
CA THR A 43 -3.49 9.64 -5.56
C THR A 43 -4.23 10.94 -5.74
N GLU A 44 -4.49 11.63 -4.67
CA GLU A 44 -5.15 12.90 -4.76
C GLU A 44 -4.33 13.91 -5.51
N ASP A 45 -3.02 13.76 -5.51
CA ASP A 45 -2.16 14.70 -6.17
C ASP A 45 -1.83 14.31 -7.59
N GLY A 46 -2.29 13.19 -8.05
CA GLY A 46 -1.98 12.74 -9.40
C GLY A 46 -1.71 11.27 -9.46
N ILE A 47 -0.82 10.85 -10.30
CA ILE A 47 -0.50 9.45 -10.45
C ILE A 47 0.90 9.21 -9.97
N LEU A 48 1.03 8.21 -9.12
CA LEU A 48 2.31 7.83 -8.57
C LEU A 48 2.74 6.55 -9.29
N ALA A 49 3.83 6.59 -10.02
CA ALA A 49 4.34 5.41 -10.70
C ALA A 49 5.37 4.75 -9.81
N LEU A 50 5.14 3.49 -9.47
CA LEU A 50 5.99 2.77 -8.55
C LEU A 50 6.72 1.66 -9.26
N TYR A 51 7.98 1.47 -8.94
CA TYR A 51 8.71 0.33 -9.44
C TYR A 51 8.57 -0.73 -8.37
N VAL A 52 7.60 -1.63 -8.54
CA VAL A 52 7.25 -2.55 -7.46
C VAL A 52 8.30 -3.63 -7.23
N GLY A 53 9.23 -3.78 -8.15
CA GLY A 53 10.31 -4.73 -7.93
C GLY A 53 11.22 -4.35 -6.78
N LYS A 54 11.14 -3.09 -6.31
CA LYS A 54 11.94 -2.66 -5.18
C LYS A 54 11.12 -2.55 -3.90
N VAL A 55 9.90 -3.02 -3.91
CA VAL A 55 9.06 -2.97 -2.72
C VAL A 55 9.50 -4.06 -1.76
N ALA A 56 9.75 -3.69 -0.55
CA ALA A 56 10.14 -4.63 0.49
C ALA A 56 8.94 -5.05 1.33
N PHE A 57 7.99 -4.16 1.56
CA PHE A 57 6.81 -4.51 2.35
C PHE A 57 5.64 -3.58 2.07
N LEU A 58 4.46 -4.06 2.38
CA LEU A 58 3.27 -3.24 2.37
C LEU A 58 2.66 -3.36 3.74
N ARG A 59 2.31 -2.23 4.34
CA ARG A 59 1.63 -2.24 5.62
C ARG A 59 0.26 -1.64 5.41
N ILE A 60 -0.78 -2.40 5.67
CA ILE A 60 -2.13 -1.97 5.45
C ILE A 60 -2.78 -1.66 6.77
N ASP A 61 -3.23 -0.42 6.93
CA ASP A 61 -3.81 0.01 8.16
C ASP A 61 -5.31 0.03 7.94
N SER A 62 -6.01 -0.91 8.51
CA SER A 62 -7.41 -1.02 8.28
C SER A 62 -8.20 0.07 8.94
N GLY A 63 -7.61 0.71 9.85
CA GLY A 63 -8.31 1.81 10.48
C GLY A 63 -9.31 1.44 11.44
N GLU A 64 -9.70 0.23 11.55
CA GLU A 64 -10.54 -0.07 12.49
C GLU A 64 -10.06 -0.85 13.46
N HIS A 65 -8.90 -0.97 13.61
CA HIS A 65 -8.41 -1.72 14.58
C HIS A 65 -8.44 -1.11 15.79
N ARG A 66 -8.64 -1.55 16.54
CA ARG A 66 -8.66 -1.08 17.62
C ARG A 66 -7.89 -1.50 18.43
N VAL A 67 -7.78 -1.26 19.14
CA VAL A 67 -7.23 -1.51 19.92
C VAL A 67 -6.79 -2.48 20.51
N GLY A 68 -6.45 -2.75 20.77
CA GLY A 68 -6.02 -3.56 21.19
C GLY A 68 -5.47 -4.48 21.18
N PHE A 69 -5.41 -4.68 20.91
CA PHE A 69 -4.93 -5.61 20.77
C PHE A 69 -3.94 -5.87 20.35
N SER A 70 -3.73 -5.65 20.29
CA SER A 70 -2.93 -5.85 19.91
C SER A 70 -2.15 -6.39 19.74
N LEU A 71 -2.04 -6.41 19.63
CA LEU A 71 -1.27 -6.82 19.42
C LEU A 71 -0.52 -7.19 19.18
N SER A 72 -0.42 -7.15 19.09
CA SER A 72 0.29 -7.47 18.83
C SER A 72 0.94 -7.70 18.72
N GLU A 73 1.17 -7.55 18.71
CA GLU A 73 1.84 -7.71 18.55
C GLU A 73 2.21 -7.89 18.51
#